data_46aeae69bb91fb76781b88493898ff28
#
_entry.id   46aeae69bb91fb76781b88493898ff28
#
_cell.length_a   1.000
_cell.length_b   1.000
_cell.length_c   1.000
_cell.angle_alpha   90.00
_cell.angle_beta   90.00
_cell.angle_gamma   90.00
#
_symmetry.space_group_name_H-M   'P 1'
#
loop_
_entity.id
_entity.type
_entity.pdbx_description
1 polymer ?
#
loop_
_entity_poly.entity_id
_entity_poly.type
_entity_poly.pdbx_seq_one_letter_code
_entity_poly.pdbx_strand_id
1 'polypeptide(L)'
;MKFTAPLHAFTYWEKNNPDQLMFHQPFAQGSVKTTYREAGIEIRKIAQALIAMDYAPKSKIALLSKNCSHWIMADLAIQMSGHISVPIYPTINANSIAEIMSHSDSKAVIVGKLDNYESQKSGLEGFTKIGIKAYQVEEKLIWEDMVAQNEALTDVPEQNPEDLLTIMYTSGTTGSPKGVMHSVGSFNEVTNTAVDAIAIKAREPRFFSYLPLTHIAERIGIEMFGLYQGGSFNFPQSIETFADDLAATQPDLFFAVPRIWTKFQDSILHTIPQKKLDLLLSIPIINNVIRKKIKKKLGLLNTQAIFTGAAPISISQLIWFKRLDIDICQAYGLTEDCIRSHFNLPGQNKFGSVGKPLAGVELKFSPEDEILIKSE
;
A
#
# COMPACT_ATOMS: atom_id res chain seq x y z
N MET A 1 20.76 -0.09 -0.56
CA MET A 1 20.93 -0.25 0.91
C MET A 1 19.95 -1.32 1.36
N LYS A 2 20.32 -2.19 2.30
CA LYS A 2 19.42 -3.20 2.86
C LYS A 2 19.07 -2.84 4.30
N PHE A 3 17.81 -2.93 4.62
CA PHE A 3 17.32 -2.74 5.98
C PHE A 3 17.04 -4.09 6.63
N THR A 4 16.99 -4.12 7.96
CA THR A 4 16.74 -5.33 8.75
C THR A 4 15.29 -5.45 9.20
N ALA A 5 14.53 -4.34 9.16
CA ALA A 5 13.14 -4.28 9.57
C ALA A 5 12.45 -3.01 9.02
N PRO A 6 11.10 -2.95 8.97
CA PRO A 6 10.38 -1.74 8.56
C PRO A 6 10.68 -0.51 9.42
N LEU A 7 10.74 -0.65 10.75
CA LEU A 7 11.09 0.47 11.64
C LEU A 7 12.53 0.95 11.44
N HIS A 8 13.46 0.04 11.11
CA HIS A 8 14.83 0.43 10.77
C HIS A 8 14.86 1.29 9.49
N ALA A 9 14.09 0.93 8.46
CA ALA A 9 13.97 1.73 7.24
C ALA A 9 13.39 3.14 7.54
N PHE A 10 12.31 3.19 8.32
CA PHE A 10 11.68 4.46 8.70
C PHE A 10 12.63 5.36 9.50
N THR A 11 13.24 4.85 10.57
CA THR A 11 14.13 5.63 11.44
C THR A 11 15.41 6.08 10.74
N TYR A 12 15.88 5.29 9.76
CA TYR A 12 16.98 5.70 8.90
C TYR A 12 16.65 6.96 8.10
N TRP A 13 15.49 7.01 7.44
CA TRP A 13 15.09 8.17 6.64
C TRP A 13 14.72 9.38 7.52
N GLU A 14 14.03 9.16 8.62
CA GLU A 14 13.74 10.18 9.63
C GLU A 14 15.04 10.89 10.09
N LYS A 15 16.10 10.13 10.31
CA LYS A 15 17.40 10.65 10.75
C LYS A 15 18.21 11.32 9.64
N ASN A 16 18.27 10.71 8.45
CA ASN A 16 19.19 11.11 7.40
C ASN A 16 18.58 12.09 6.38
N ASN A 17 17.26 12.07 6.22
CA ASN A 17 16.50 12.93 5.31
C ASN A 17 15.27 13.54 5.99
N PRO A 18 15.42 14.18 7.18
CA PRO A 18 14.30 14.61 8.02
C PRO A 18 13.33 15.58 7.34
N ASP A 19 13.83 16.46 6.49
CA ASP A 19 13.04 17.50 5.84
C ASP A 19 12.48 17.07 4.47
N GLN A 20 12.76 15.82 4.05
CA GLN A 20 12.16 15.24 2.86
C GLN A 20 10.67 14.97 3.09
N LEU A 21 9.85 15.22 2.05
CA LEU A 21 8.43 14.92 2.08
C LEU A 21 8.20 13.40 2.26
N MET A 22 7.40 13.05 3.29
CA MET A 22 6.92 11.69 3.50
C MET A 22 5.48 11.53 3.02
N PHE A 23 4.60 12.48 3.35
CA PHE A 23 3.17 12.39 3.01
C PHE A 23 2.66 13.63 2.30
N HIS A 24 1.82 13.40 1.29
CA HIS A 24 0.96 14.39 0.69
C HIS A 24 -0.49 13.90 0.77
N GLN A 25 -1.25 14.47 1.72
CA GLN A 25 -2.63 14.11 1.99
C GLN A 25 -3.57 15.22 1.51
N PRO A 26 -4.33 15.01 0.42
CA PRO A 26 -5.35 15.96 0.00
C PRO A 26 -6.62 15.82 0.86
N PHE A 27 -7.28 16.96 1.08
CA PHE A 27 -8.59 17.11 1.72
C PHE A 27 -9.49 17.97 0.83
N ALA A 28 -10.79 18.05 1.15
CA ALA A 28 -11.73 18.87 0.40
C ALA A 28 -11.31 20.36 0.34
N GLN A 29 -10.60 20.84 1.35
CA GLN A 29 -10.12 22.22 1.44
C GLN A 29 -8.58 22.24 1.52
N GLY A 30 -7.91 21.93 0.40
CA GLY A 30 -6.45 21.97 0.32
C GLY A 30 -5.77 20.62 0.58
N SER A 31 -4.51 20.68 0.99
CA SER A 31 -3.72 19.46 1.28
C SER A 31 -2.75 19.69 2.43
N VAL A 32 -2.41 18.63 3.13
CA VAL A 32 -1.36 18.60 4.14
C VAL A 32 -0.15 17.87 3.57
N LYS A 33 1.02 18.49 3.72
CA LYS A 33 2.32 17.91 3.40
C LYS A 33 3.07 17.72 4.70
N THR A 34 3.59 16.52 4.92
CA THR A 34 4.26 16.13 6.16
C THR A 34 5.63 15.56 5.81
N THR A 35 6.67 16.08 6.42
CA THR A 35 8.06 15.59 6.27
C THR A 35 8.29 14.32 7.10
N TYR A 36 9.41 13.62 6.86
CA TYR A 36 9.80 12.48 7.70
C TYR A 36 9.98 12.87 9.17
N ARG A 37 10.51 14.05 9.46
CA ARG A 37 10.64 14.60 10.82
C ARG A 37 9.29 14.81 11.49
N GLU A 38 8.37 15.50 10.83
CA GLU A 38 7.05 15.78 11.37
C GLU A 38 6.24 14.50 11.59
N ALA A 39 6.24 13.60 10.61
CA ALA A 39 5.61 12.28 10.74
C ALA A 39 6.24 11.47 11.89
N GLY A 40 7.57 11.49 12.02
CA GLY A 40 8.28 10.78 13.07
C GLY A 40 7.91 11.26 14.47
N ILE A 41 7.80 12.55 14.68
CA ILE A 41 7.36 13.12 15.95
C ILE A 41 5.95 12.63 16.28
N GLU A 42 5.02 12.68 15.34
CA GLU A 42 3.63 12.26 15.53
C GLU A 42 3.52 10.76 15.80
N ILE A 43 4.19 9.93 14.99
CA ILE A 43 4.26 8.47 15.16
C ILE A 43 4.78 8.10 16.56
N ARG A 44 5.87 8.72 17.01
CA ARG A 44 6.48 8.48 18.32
C ARG A 44 5.56 8.87 19.48
N LYS A 45 4.80 9.94 19.33
CA LYS A 45 3.82 10.39 20.34
C LYS A 45 2.65 9.41 20.46
N ILE A 46 2.15 8.91 19.33
CA ILE A 46 1.10 7.88 19.32
C ILE A 46 1.63 6.54 19.85
N ALA A 47 2.86 6.15 19.51
CA ALA A 47 3.48 4.96 20.07
C ALA A 47 3.58 5.06 21.60
N GLN A 48 4.01 6.20 22.14
CA GLN A 48 4.04 6.45 23.58
C GLN A 48 2.66 6.38 24.21
N ALA A 49 1.64 6.95 23.56
CA ALA A 49 0.25 6.88 24.01
C ALA A 49 -0.29 5.43 24.04
N LEU A 50 0.05 4.62 23.02
CA LEU A 50 -0.32 3.20 22.99
C LEU A 50 0.37 2.39 24.10
N ILE A 51 1.64 2.68 24.40
CA ILE A 51 2.36 2.08 25.54
C ILE A 51 1.68 2.44 26.86
N ALA A 52 1.25 3.71 27.03
CA ALA A 52 0.58 4.19 28.23
C ALA A 52 -0.81 3.56 28.45
N MET A 53 -1.38 2.86 27.48
CA MET A 53 -2.62 2.08 27.65
C MET A 53 -2.41 0.78 28.43
N ASP A 54 -1.17 0.42 28.72
CA ASP A 54 -0.76 -0.74 29.54
C ASP A 54 -1.32 -2.10 29.06
N TYR A 55 -1.45 -2.25 27.73
CA TYR A 55 -1.75 -3.55 27.15
C TYR A 55 -0.54 -4.48 27.25
N ALA A 56 -0.80 -5.79 27.36
CA ALA A 56 0.26 -6.78 27.36
C ALA A 56 1.14 -6.63 26.09
N PRO A 57 2.45 -6.87 26.17
CA PRO A 57 3.34 -6.84 25.02
C PRO A 57 2.80 -7.71 23.87
N LYS A 58 3.01 -7.26 22.63
CA LYS A 58 2.50 -7.94 21.42
C LYS A 58 0.97 -8.06 21.34
N SER A 59 0.23 -7.21 22.05
CA SER A 59 -1.21 -7.07 21.87
C SER A 59 -1.54 -6.64 20.44
N LYS A 60 -2.72 -7.02 19.96
CA LYS A 60 -3.18 -6.67 18.61
C LYS A 60 -3.95 -5.36 18.68
N ILE A 61 -3.60 -4.43 17.80
CA ILE A 61 -4.29 -3.16 17.62
C ILE A 61 -4.83 -3.14 16.19
N ALA A 62 -6.14 -3.04 16.06
CA ALA A 62 -6.79 -3.00 14.76
C ALA A 62 -6.66 -1.61 14.11
N LEU A 63 -6.70 -1.60 12.78
CA LEU A 63 -6.64 -0.38 11.97
C LEU A 63 -7.74 -0.41 10.92
N LEU A 64 -8.78 0.40 11.12
CA LEU A 64 -9.95 0.51 10.25
C LEU A 64 -9.93 1.86 9.52
N SER A 65 -9.41 1.89 8.32
CA SER A 65 -9.32 3.12 7.51
C SER A 65 -9.05 2.82 6.05
N LYS A 66 -9.52 3.68 5.15
CA LYS A 66 -9.01 3.82 3.79
C LYS A 66 -7.60 4.39 3.82
N ASN A 67 -6.90 4.29 2.68
CA ASN A 67 -5.56 4.84 2.52
C ASN A 67 -5.54 6.35 2.81
N CYS A 68 -4.64 6.72 3.70
CA CYS A 68 -4.35 8.10 4.09
C CYS A 68 -3.02 8.12 4.84
N SER A 69 -2.45 9.29 5.09
CA SER A 69 -1.21 9.46 5.84
C SER A 69 -1.28 8.81 7.23
N HIS A 70 -2.39 9.00 7.93
CA HIS A 70 -2.61 8.45 9.27
C HIS A 70 -2.67 6.92 9.28
N TRP A 71 -3.05 6.27 8.16
CA TRP A 71 -3.00 4.81 8.07
C TRP A 71 -1.56 4.29 8.23
N ILE A 72 -0.63 4.86 7.47
CA ILE A 72 0.79 4.46 7.53
C ILE A 72 1.41 4.90 8.87
N MET A 73 1.08 6.11 9.35
CA MET A 73 1.55 6.57 10.67
C MET A 73 1.04 5.67 11.80
N ALA A 74 -0.22 5.23 11.75
CA ALA A 74 -0.80 4.33 12.74
C ALA A 74 -0.12 2.95 12.73
N ASP A 75 0.12 2.38 11.54
CA ASP A 75 0.83 1.11 11.42
C ASP A 75 2.24 1.18 12.02
N LEU A 76 3.00 2.22 11.69
CA LEU A 76 4.33 2.45 12.26
C LEU A 76 4.28 2.70 13.78
N ALA A 77 3.29 3.44 14.28
CA ALA A 77 3.12 3.67 15.71
C ALA A 77 2.77 2.40 16.49
N ILE A 78 1.91 1.53 15.93
CA ILE A 78 1.58 0.23 16.50
C ILE A 78 2.84 -0.64 16.59
N GLN A 79 3.63 -0.71 15.54
CA GLN A 79 4.90 -1.44 15.53
C GLN A 79 5.89 -0.85 16.55
N MET A 80 6.02 0.48 16.60
CA MET A 80 6.93 1.20 17.50
C MET A 80 6.55 1.06 18.97
N SER A 81 5.26 0.85 19.25
CA SER A 81 4.78 0.54 20.61
C SER A 81 4.95 -0.93 21.02
N GLY A 82 5.54 -1.78 20.16
CA GLY A 82 5.73 -3.22 20.42
C GLY A 82 4.45 -4.05 20.26
N HIS A 83 3.45 -3.51 19.56
CA HIS A 83 2.17 -4.16 19.28
C HIS A 83 2.09 -4.67 17.84
N ILE A 84 1.05 -5.47 17.56
CA ILE A 84 0.82 -6.13 16.26
C ILE A 84 -0.32 -5.43 15.55
N SER A 85 -0.11 -5.03 14.30
CA SER A 85 -1.10 -4.38 13.46
C SER A 85 -2.10 -5.38 12.89
N VAL A 86 -3.41 -5.07 12.99
CA VAL A 86 -4.50 -5.85 12.39
C VAL A 86 -5.31 -4.95 11.47
N PRO A 87 -4.92 -4.82 10.19
CA PRO A 87 -5.65 -4.01 9.25
C PRO A 87 -6.99 -4.65 8.89
N ILE A 88 -8.06 -3.85 8.96
CA ILE A 88 -9.44 -4.24 8.64
C ILE A 88 -9.88 -3.53 7.37
N TYR A 89 -10.47 -4.27 6.42
CA TYR A 89 -10.99 -3.69 5.18
C TYR A 89 -12.04 -2.61 5.46
N PRO A 90 -11.87 -1.39 4.94
CA PRO A 90 -12.74 -0.24 5.25
C PRO A 90 -14.15 -0.36 4.67
N THR A 91 -14.42 -1.38 3.87
CA THR A 91 -15.71 -1.56 3.16
C THR A 91 -16.54 -2.71 3.71
N ILE A 92 -16.07 -3.45 4.72
CA ILE A 92 -16.84 -4.56 5.30
C ILE A 92 -17.89 -4.04 6.31
N ASN A 93 -18.92 -4.85 6.55
CA ASN A 93 -20.01 -4.50 7.46
C ASN A 93 -19.62 -4.70 8.94
N ALA A 94 -20.45 -4.19 9.84
CA ALA A 94 -20.24 -4.24 11.28
C ALA A 94 -20.07 -5.67 11.83
N ASN A 95 -20.83 -6.64 11.34
CA ASN A 95 -20.73 -8.03 11.81
C ASN A 95 -19.35 -8.63 11.48
N SER A 96 -18.86 -8.42 10.26
CA SER A 96 -17.54 -8.87 9.85
C SER A 96 -16.42 -8.17 10.61
N ILE A 97 -16.61 -6.88 10.95
CA ILE A 97 -15.67 -6.14 11.82
C ILE A 97 -15.64 -6.79 13.21
N ALA A 98 -16.80 -7.03 13.84
CA ALA A 98 -16.88 -7.67 15.16
C ALA A 98 -16.23 -9.06 15.17
N GLU A 99 -16.43 -9.85 14.11
CA GLU A 99 -15.80 -11.16 13.95
C GLU A 99 -14.26 -11.05 13.91
N ILE A 100 -13.72 -10.14 13.11
CA ILE A 100 -12.28 -9.93 13.00
C ILE A 100 -11.70 -9.42 14.33
N MET A 101 -12.34 -8.43 14.97
CA MET A 101 -11.90 -7.89 16.25
C MET A 101 -11.82 -8.98 17.33
N SER A 102 -12.85 -9.82 17.40
CA SER A 102 -12.91 -10.92 18.36
C SER A 102 -11.92 -12.04 18.03
N HIS A 103 -11.86 -12.48 16.77
CA HIS A 103 -10.97 -13.56 16.33
C HIS A 103 -9.48 -13.19 16.47
N SER A 104 -9.13 -11.94 16.19
CA SER A 104 -7.75 -11.45 16.34
C SER A 104 -7.38 -11.18 17.81
N ASP A 105 -8.34 -11.16 18.73
CA ASP A 105 -8.15 -10.68 20.11
C ASP A 105 -7.59 -9.25 20.17
N SER A 106 -8.07 -8.37 19.26
CA SER A 106 -7.64 -6.98 19.23
C SER A 106 -8.11 -6.23 20.48
N LYS A 107 -7.22 -5.43 21.09
CA LYS A 107 -7.50 -4.69 22.34
C LYS A 107 -8.05 -3.30 22.07
N ALA A 108 -7.65 -2.71 20.97
CA ALA A 108 -8.10 -1.39 20.52
C ALA A 108 -8.20 -1.35 19.00
N VAL A 109 -8.85 -0.30 18.49
CA VAL A 109 -8.92 -0.01 17.05
C VAL A 109 -8.68 1.47 16.81
N ILE A 110 -7.81 1.78 15.83
CA ILE A 110 -7.64 3.12 15.30
C ILE A 110 -8.55 3.27 14.10
N VAL A 111 -9.44 4.26 14.14
CA VAL A 111 -10.47 4.51 13.11
C VAL A 111 -10.13 5.80 12.37
N GLY A 112 -9.84 5.67 11.07
CA GLY A 112 -9.45 6.80 10.23
C GLY A 112 -10.48 7.14 9.14
N LYS A 113 -10.00 7.36 7.91
CA LYS A 113 -10.80 7.74 6.74
C LYS A 113 -11.78 6.64 6.33
N LEU A 114 -13.07 6.89 6.45
CA LEU A 114 -14.15 5.98 6.07
C LEU A 114 -15.25 6.73 5.29
N ASP A 115 -16.04 6.01 4.48
CA ASP A 115 -17.19 6.60 3.78
C ASP A 115 -18.42 6.73 4.71
N ASN A 116 -18.61 5.76 5.59
CA ASN A 116 -19.77 5.71 6.49
C ASN A 116 -19.42 4.95 7.77
N TYR A 117 -18.74 5.64 8.68
CA TYR A 117 -18.35 5.08 9.97
C TYR A 117 -19.57 4.65 10.82
N GLU A 118 -20.66 5.41 10.81
CA GLU A 118 -21.83 5.12 11.62
C GLU A 118 -22.45 3.74 11.32
N SER A 119 -22.39 3.30 10.05
CA SER A 119 -22.88 1.96 9.68
C SER A 119 -21.99 0.81 10.16
N GLN A 120 -20.75 1.11 10.55
CA GLN A 120 -19.73 0.14 10.95
C GLN A 120 -19.46 0.13 12.46
N LYS A 121 -19.83 1.22 13.14
CA LYS A 121 -19.53 1.51 14.55
C LYS A 121 -20.00 0.43 15.53
N SER A 122 -21.16 -0.18 15.27
CA SER A 122 -21.68 -1.25 16.12
C SER A 122 -20.79 -2.50 16.14
N GLY A 123 -20.01 -2.74 15.10
CA GLY A 123 -19.01 -3.83 15.08
C GLY A 123 -17.81 -3.59 15.99
N LEU A 124 -17.69 -2.40 16.57
CA LEU A 124 -16.62 -1.99 17.48
C LEU A 124 -17.12 -1.80 18.92
N GLU A 125 -18.31 -2.24 19.25
CA GLU A 125 -18.83 -2.16 20.61
C GLU A 125 -17.98 -3.00 21.59
N GLY A 126 -17.69 -2.44 22.75
CA GLY A 126 -16.87 -3.10 23.78
C GLY A 126 -15.37 -2.94 23.59
N PHE A 127 -14.91 -2.42 22.45
CA PHE A 127 -13.47 -2.19 22.19
C PHE A 127 -13.08 -0.73 22.43
N THR A 128 -11.82 -0.51 22.82
CA THR A 128 -11.24 0.84 22.87
C THR A 128 -11.09 1.37 21.45
N LYS A 129 -11.67 2.55 21.19
CA LYS A 129 -11.66 3.22 19.87
C LYS A 129 -10.84 4.50 19.95
N ILE A 130 -9.94 4.68 18.99
CA ILE A 130 -9.15 5.90 18.79
C ILE A 130 -9.60 6.50 17.46
N GLY A 131 -10.34 7.61 17.51
CA GLY A 131 -10.82 8.31 16.32
C GLY A 131 -9.80 9.31 15.80
N ILE A 132 -9.75 9.52 14.48
CA ILE A 132 -8.93 10.55 13.84
C ILE A 132 -9.85 11.68 13.40
N LYS A 133 -9.80 12.82 14.09
CA LYS A 133 -10.69 13.97 13.89
C LYS A 133 -10.54 14.58 12.48
N ALA A 134 -9.36 14.53 11.91
CA ALA A 134 -9.11 14.96 10.53
C ALA A 134 -10.02 14.27 9.50
N TYR A 135 -10.58 13.09 9.81
CA TYR A 135 -11.54 12.35 8.99
C TYR A 135 -12.95 12.33 9.59
N GLN A 136 -13.26 13.24 10.51
CA GLN A 136 -14.58 13.40 11.16
C GLN A 136 -14.99 12.14 11.96
N VAL A 137 -14.02 11.41 12.51
CA VAL A 137 -14.26 10.29 13.42
C VAL A 137 -14.08 10.78 14.85
N GLU A 138 -15.21 10.92 15.55
CA GLU A 138 -15.24 11.38 16.94
C GLU A 138 -15.49 10.16 17.86
N GLU A 139 -14.51 9.85 18.71
CA GLU A 139 -14.56 8.80 19.71
C GLU A 139 -14.06 9.32 21.07
N LYS A 140 -14.12 8.49 22.11
CA LYS A 140 -13.64 8.90 23.45
C LYS A 140 -12.15 9.26 23.46
N LEU A 141 -11.34 8.55 22.69
CA LEU A 141 -9.94 8.86 22.47
C LEU A 141 -9.78 9.44 21.06
N ILE A 142 -9.08 10.55 20.97
CA ILE A 142 -8.84 11.28 19.72
C ILE A 142 -7.34 11.31 19.45
N TRP A 143 -6.96 10.95 18.23
CA TRP A 143 -5.57 10.91 17.76
C TRP A 143 -4.83 12.23 18.02
N GLU A 144 -5.44 13.33 17.61
CA GLU A 144 -4.86 14.67 17.74
C GLU A 144 -4.66 15.09 19.20
N ASP A 145 -5.57 14.69 20.10
CA ASP A 145 -5.44 14.92 21.53
C ASP A 145 -4.32 14.07 22.13
N MET A 146 -4.20 12.81 21.70
CA MET A 146 -3.11 11.92 22.11
C MET A 146 -1.75 12.46 21.67
N VAL A 147 -1.66 13.01 20.45
CA VAL A 147 -0.45 13.69 19.95
C VAL A 147 -0.12 14.92 20.80
N ALA A 148 -1.12 15.70 21.20
CA ALA A 148 -0.92 16.91 22.01
C ALA A 148 -0.49 16.60 23.46
N GLN A 149 -0.95 15.49 24.03
CA GLN A 149 -0.77 15.15 25.46
C GLN A 149 0.45 14.27 25.74
N ASN A 150 1.07 13.68 24.73
CA ASN A 150 2.19 12.76 24.92
C ASN A 150 3.50 13.36 24.39
N GLU A 151 4.59 13.02 25.08
CA GLU A 151 5.95 13.25 24.57
C GLU A 151 6.31 12.19 23.53
N ALA A 152 7.23 12.52 22.64
CA ALA A 152 7.69 11.58 21.62
C ALA A 152 8.55 10.47 22.25
N LEU A 153 8.27 9.21 21.94
CA LEU A 153 9.07 8.06 22.33
C LEU A 153 10.52 8.24 21.83
N THR A 154 11.49 8.15 22.75
CA THR A 154 12.92 8.32 22.41
C THR A 154 13.54 7.05 21.85
N ASP A 155 13.27 5.92 22.52
CA ASP A 155 13.88 4.63 22.22
C ASP A 155 12.93 3.77 21.38
N VAL A 156 13.24 3.60 20.12
CA VAL A 156 12.48 2.70 19.22
C VAL A 156 12.92 1.27 19.48
N PRO A 157 11.98 0.36 19.75
CA PRO A 157 12.33 -1.04 20.00
C PRO A 157 12.95 -1.69 18.77
N GLU A 158 13.93 -2.54 18.98
CA GLU A 158 14.48 -3.39 17.95
C GLU A 158 13.45 -4.46 17.56
N GLN A 159 13.21 -4.63 16.26
CA GLN A 159 12.32 -5.65 15.73
C GLN A 159 13.12 -6.93 15.42
N ASN A 160 12.72 -8.05 16.03
CA ASN A 160 13.32 -9.34 15.69
C ASN A 160 12.63 -9.95 14.47
N PRO A 161 13.34 -10.63 13.56
CA PRO A 161 12.76 -11.24 12.37
C PRO A 161 11.58 -12.19 12.65
N GLU A 162 11.64 -12.91 13.77
CA GLU A 162 10.61 -13.87 14.18
C GLU A 162 9.37 -13.22 14.83
N ASP A 163 9.42 -11.93 15.15
CA ASP A 163 8.29 -11.24 15.73
C ASP A 163 7.16 -11.09 14.71
N LEU A 164 5.93 -11.29 15.18
CA LEU A 164 4.74 -11.06 14.36
C LEU A 164 4.57 -9.57 14.12
N LEU A 165 4.54 -9.18 12.85
CA LEU A 165 4.38 -7.79 12.43
C LEU A 165 2.90 -7.42 12.28
N THR A 166 2.15 -8.28 11.58
CA THR A 166 0.76 -8.00 11.21
C THR A 166 -0.04 -9.27 10.99
N ILE A 167 -1.36 -9.18 11.16
CA ILE A 167 -2.32 -10.24 10.80
C ILE A 167 -3.26 -9.68 9.74
N MET A 168 -3.19 -10.19 8.52
CA MET A 168 -3.99 -9.73 7.39
C MET A 168 -5.13 -10.70 7.11
N TYR A 169 -6.37 -10.21 7.18
CA TYR A 169 -7.55 -11.05 6.97
C TYR A 169 -7.91 -11.20 5.50
N THR A 170 -8.13 -12.44 5.06
CA THR A 170 -8.63 -12.78 3.73
C THR A 170 -10.02 -13.38 3.81
N SER A 171 -10.84 -13.21 2.77
CA SER A 171 -12.11 -13.92 2.62
C SER A 171 -11.81 -15.39 2.37
N GLY A 172 -11.84 -16.22 3.42
CA GLY A 172 -11.63 -17.66 3.29
C GLY A 172 -12.69 -18.31 2.39
N THR A 173 -12.31 -19.36 1.68
CA THR A 173 -13.22 -20.19 0.86
C THR A 173 -14.36 -20.84 1.69
N THR A 174 -14.22 -20.87 3.00
CA THR A 174 -15.20 -21.42 3.97
C THR A 174 -16.16 -20.40 4.55
N GLY A 175 -16.10 -19.13 4.15
CA GLY A 175 -16.98 -18.05 4.60
C GLY A 175 -16.51 -17.31 5.87
N SER A 176 -15.73 -17.92 6.75
CA SER A 176 -15.15 -17.24 7.92
C SER A 176 -13.81 -16.57 7.55
N PRO A 177 -13.53 -15.36 8.08
CA PRO A 177 -12.27 -14.67 7.84
C PRO A 177 -11.07 -15.48 8.35
N LYS A 178 -10.02 -15.59 7.53
CA LYS A 178 -8.76 -16.23 7.94
C LYS A 178 -7.68 -15.14 8.10
N GLY A 179 -7.01 -15.13 9.25
CA GLY A 179 -5.93 -14.21 9.52
C GLY A 179 -4.58 -14.78 9.10
N VAL A 180 -4.00 -14.25 8.05
CA VAL A 180 -2.65 -14.59 7.59
C VAL A 180 -1.66 -13.83 8.46
N MET A 181 -0.77 -14.54 9.14
CA MET A 181 0.24 -13.98 10.05
C MET A 181 1.55 -13.75 9.30
N HIS A 182 2.07 -12.53 9.38
CA HIS A 182 3.35 -12.18 8.78
C HIS A 182 4.36 -11.73 9.82
N SER A 183 5.56 -12.27 9.75
CA SER A 183 6.67 -11.86 10.61
C SER A 183 7.36 -10.59 10.06
N VAL A 184 8.14 -9.94 10.91
CA VAL A 184 9.06 -8.86 10.51
C VAL A 184 10.01 -9.35 9.44
N GLY A 185 10.56 -10.55 9.59
CA GLY A 185 11.51 -11.16 8.67
C GLY A 185 10.92 -11.37 7.27
N SER A 186 9.70 -11.92 7.18
CA SER A 186 9.05 -12.15 5.86
C SER A 186 8.80 -10.85 5.10
N PHE A 187 8.33 -9.80 5.79
CA PHE A 187 8.13 -8.47 5.18
C PHE A 187 9.45 -7.82 4.77
N ASN A 188 10.46 -7.93 5.64
CA ASN A 188 11.78 -7.36 5.37
C ASN A 188 12.44 -8.02 4.15
N GLU A 189 12.39 -9.34 4.07
CA GLU A 189 13.05 -10.08 2.99
C GLU A 189 12.40 -9.82 1.63
N VAL A 190 11.05 -9.93 1.56
CA VAL A 190 10.35 -9.66 0.30
C VAL A 190 10.56 -8.22 -0.16
N THR A 191 10.56 -7.26 0.78
CA THR A 191 10.75 -5.84 0.43
C THR A 191 12.14 -5.57 -0.09
N ASN A 192 13.21 -6.05 0.59
CA ASN A 192 14.58 -5.93 0.09
C ASN A 192 14.76 -6.58 -1.29
N THR A 193 14.18 -7.78 -1.48
CA THR A 193 14.24 -8.50 -2.77
C THR A 193 13.52 -7.73 -3.88
N ALA A 194 12.35 -7.16 -3.59
CA ALA A 194 11.60 -6.36 -4.56
C ALA A 194 12.34 -5.06 -4.92
N VAL A 195 12.92 -4.37 -3.92
CA VAL A 195 13.72 -3.15 -4.13
C VAL A 195 14.92 -3.43 -5.03
N ASP A 196 15.64 -4.52 -4.77
CA ASP A 196 16.79 -4.92 -5.59
C ASP A 196 16.36 -5.28 -7.03
N ALA A 197 15.24 -5.99 -7.20
CA ALA A 197 14.75 -6.45 -8.50
C ALA A 197 14.17 -5.32 -9.37
N ILE A 198 13.42 -4.38 -8.77
CA ILE A 198 12.73 -3.32 -9.50
C ILE A 198 13.64 -2.10 -9.73
N ALA A 199 14.52 -1.80 -8.78
CA ALA A 199 15.60 -0.81 -8.88
C ALA A 199 15.13 0.60 -9.37
N ILE A 200 14.17 1.22 -8.66
CA ILE A 200 13.75 2.60 -8.92
C ILE A 200 14.95 3.54 -8.72
N LYS A 201 15.21 4.40 -9.71
CA LYS A 201 16.40 5.27 -9.74
C LYS A 201 16.14 6.72 -9.31
N ALA A 202 14.90 7.06 -8.97
CA ALA A 202 14.56 8.40 -8.48
C ALA A 202 15.26 8.66 -7.13
N ARG A 203 15.79 9.86 -6.93
CA ARG A 203 16.41 10.26 -5.65
C ARG A 203 15.36 10.38 -4.53
N GLU A 204 14.18 10.88 -4.87
CA GLU A 204 13.02 11.07 -3.98
C GLU A 204 11.81 10.44 -4.66
N PRO A 205 11.67 9.09 -4.62
CA PRO A 205 10.63 8.41 -5.36
C PRO A 205 9.25 8.74 -4.80
N ARG A 206 8.27 8.82 -5.70
CA ARG A 206 6.89 9.12 -5.39
C ARG A 206 6.04 7.88 -5.58
N PHE A 207 5.21 7.62 -4.59
CA PHE A 207 4.26 6.51 -4.60
C PHE A 207 2.84 7.05 -4.50
N PHE A 208 1.90 6.40 -5.19
CA PHE A 208 0.49 6.75 -5.15
C PHE A 208 -0.28 5.59 -4.54
N SER A 209 -0.73 5.78 -3.29
CA SER A 209 -1.38 4.74 -2.49
C SER A 209 -2.90 4.87 -2.57
N TYR A 210 -3.56 3.89 -3.21
CA TYR A 210 -5.01 3.94 -3.44
C TYR A 210 -5.73 2.58 -3.37
N LEU A 211 -5.06 1.47 -3.67
CA LEU A 211 -5.61 0.14 -3.39
C LEU A 211 -5.60 -0.08 -1.87
N PRO A 212 -6.52 -0.87 -1.32
CA PRO A 212 -6.58 -1.01 0.13
C PRO A 212 -5.24 -1.46 0.73
N LEU A 213 -4.69 -0.69 1.67
CA LEU A 213 -3.48 -1.06 2.45
C LEU A 213 -3.69 -2.31 3.32
N THR A 214 -4.93 -2.74 3.47
CA THR A 214 -5.32 -4.05 4.02
C THR A 214 -5.04 -5.22 3.07
N HIS A 215 -4.73 -4.94 1.78
CA HIS A 215 -4.37 -5.94 0.80
C HIS A 215 -2.85 -6.01 0.66
N ILE A 216 -2.30 -7.23 0.67
CA ILE A 216 -0.84 -7.47 0.68
C ILE A 216 -0.11 -6.78 -0.49
N ALA A 217 -0.74 -6.68 -1.68
CA ALA A 217 -0.12 -6.05 -2.84
C ALA A 217 0.15 -4.56 -2.64
N GLU A 218 -0.78 -3.82 -2.00
CA GLU A 218 -0.57 -2.41 -1.67
C GLU A 218 0.39 -2.26 -0.49
N ARG A 219 0.28 -3.16 0.49
CA ARG A 219 1.11 -3.18 1.68
C ARG A 219 2.60 -3.36 1.33
N ILE A 220 2.93 -4.39 0.54
CA ILE A 220 4.31 -4.64 0.12
C ILE A 220 4.71 -3.73 -1.04
N GLY A 221 3.88 -3.63 -2.08
CA GLY A 221 4.25 -2.97 -3.34
C GLY A 221 4.30 -1.45 -3.26
N ILE A 222 3.56 -0.81 -2.35
CA ILE A 222 3.54 0.65 -2.20
C ILE A 222 4.09 1.06 -0.84
N GLU A 223 3.50 0.59 0.28
CA GLU A 223 3.91 1.05 1.61
C GLU A 223 5.34 0.62 1.94
N MET A 224 5.60 -0.69 2.01
CA MET A 224 6.92 -1.19 2.40
C MET A 224 7.98 -0.82 1.36
N PHE A 225 7.68 -1.01 0.08
CA PHE A 225 8.61 -0.64 -0.99
C PHE A 225 8.96 0.85 -0.95
N GLY A 226 7.97 1.72 -0.78
CA GLY A 226 8.17 3.17 -0.66
C GLY A 226 8.95 3.55 0.59
N LEU A 227 8.67 2.92 1.72
CA LEU A 227 9.39 3.13 2.97
C LEU A 227 10.88 2.76 2.84
N TYR A 228 11.18 1.63 2.21
CA TYR A 228 12.58 1.18 2.01
C TYR A 228 13.34 2.04 1.00
N GLN A 229 12.64 2.71 0.10
CA GLN A 229 13.23 3.65 -0.87
C GLN A 229 13.31 5.10 -0.36
N GLY A 230 12.81 5.39 0.83
CA GLY A 230 12.72 6.76 1.34
C GLY A 230 11.81 7.63 0.49
N GLY A 231 10.72 7.07 0.02
CA GLY A 231 9.81 7.74 -0.88
C GLY A 231 8.74 8.59 -0.19
N SER A 232 8.04 9.38 -1.00
CA SER A 232 6.84 10.11 -0.58
C SER A 232 5.58 9.37 -0.97
N PHE A 233 4.60 9.32 -0.04
CA PHE A 233 3.31 8.70 -0.24
C PHE A 233 2.26 9.76 -0.54
N ASN A 234 1.60 9.62 -1.67
CA ASN A 234 0.55 10.50 -2.15
C ASN A 234 -0.76 9.72 -2.22
N PHE A 235 -1.84 10.32 -1.79
CA PHE A 235 -3.15 9.66 -1.69
C PHE A 235 -4.17 10.38 -2.58
N PRO A 236 -5.20 9.67 -3.10
CA PRO A 236 -6.33 10.35 -3.71
C PRO A 236 -7.21 10.99 -2.62
N GLN A 237 -7.76 12.16 -2.92
CA GLN A 237 -8.77 12.77 -2.06
C GLN A 237 -10.03 11.90 -2.03
N SER A 238 -10.51 11.50 -3.23
CA SER A 238 -11.72 10.69 -3.43
C SER A 238 -11.60 9.84 -4.70
N ILE A 239 -12.64 9.07 -5.02
CA ILE A 239 -12.73 8.31 -6.27
C ILE A 239 -12.90 9.26 -7.47
N GLU A 240 -13.60 10.37 -7.29
CA GLU A 240 -13.86 11.37 -8.33
C GLU A 240 -12.58 12.11 -8.73
N THR A 241 -11.71 12.42 -7.77
CA THR A 241 -10.45 13.14 -8.01
C THR A 241 -9.29 12.23 -8.39
N PHE A 242 -9.49 10.91 -8.35
CA PHE A 242 -8.42 9.91 -8.54
C PHE A 242 -7.53 10.18 -9.75
N ALA A 243 -8.12 10.49 -10.90
CA ALA A 243 -7.37 10.70 -12.14
C ALA A 243 -6.50 11.96 -12.08
N ASP A 244 -7.01 13.03 -11.50
CA ASP A 244 -6.31 14.30 -11.34
C ASP A 244 -5.20 14.20 -10.28
N ASP A 245 -5.48 13.53 -9.16
CA ASP A 245 -4.49 13.29 -8.11
C ASP A 245 -3.34 12.40 -8.59
N LEU A 246 -3.63 11.36 -9.37
CA LEU A 246 -2.63 10.51 -10.00
C LEU A 246 -1.80 11.29 -11.03
N ALA A 247 -2.47 12.10 -11.87
CA ALA A 247 -1.81 12.95 -12.86
C ALA A 247 -0.93 14.03 -12.21
N ALA A 248 -1.31 14.55 -11.06
CA ALA A 248 -0.50 15.50 -10.28
C ALA A 248 0.70 14.81 -9.62
N THR A 249 0.53 13.58 -9.14
CA THR A 249 1.59 12.82 -8.45
C THR A 249 2.69 12.36 -9.41
N GLN A 250 2.36 11.81 -10.59
CA GLN A 250 3.31 11.18 -11.52
C GLN A 250 4.23 10.19 -10.79
N PRO A 251 3.69 9.08 -10.20
CA PRO A 251 4.46 8.18 -9.36
C PRO A 251 5.58 7.45 -10.12
N ASP A 252 6.65 7.09 -9.42
CA ASP A 252 7.79 6.38 -10.00
C ASP A 252 7.53 4.87 -10.14
N LEU A 253 6.62 4.33 -9.31
CA LEU A 253 6.06 2.97 -9.41
C LEU A 253 4.53 3.07 -9.38
N PHE A 254 3.86 2.33 -10.28
CA PHE A 254 2.41 2.27 -10.32
C PHE A 254 1.92 0.83 -10.43
N PHE A 255 1.10 0.42 -9.47
CA PHE A 255 0.42 -0.88 -9.48
C PHE A 255 -1.08 -0.66 -9.70
N ALA A 256 -1.69 -1.36 -10.65
CA ALA A 256 -3.13 -1.29 -10.87
C ALA A 256 -3.73 -2.65 -11.25
N VAL A 257 -4.95 -2.89 -10.76
CA VAL A 257 -5.73 -4.06 -11.17
C VAL A 257 -6.26 -3.90 -12.61
N PRO A 258 -6.55 -5.00 -13.34
CA PRO A 258 -6.96 -4.95 -14.76
C PRO A 258 -8.13 -4.00 -15.04
N ARG A 259 -9.08 -3.89 -14.12
CA ARG A 259 -10.23 -2.97 -14.26
C ARG A 259 -9.81 -1.49 -14.41
N ILE A 260 -8.74 -1.07 -13.76
CA ILE A 260 -8.21 0.30 -13.89
C ILE A 260 -7.63 0.51 -15.29
N TRP A 261 -6.90 -0.48 -15.80
CA TRP A 261 -6.36 -0.45 -17.17
C TRP A 261 -7.46 -0.35 -18.21
N THR A 262 -8.58 -1.07 -18.03
CA THR A 262 -9.76 -0.95 -18.89
C THR A 262 -10.32 0.47 -18.85
N LYS A 263 -10.51 1.06 -17.65
CA LYS A 263 -10.98 2.45 -17.53
C LYS A 263 -10.03 3.45 -18.19
N PHE A 264 -8.73 3.25 -18.08
CA PHE A 264 -7.74 4.11 -18.74
C PHE A 264 -7.85 4.00 -20.28
N GLN A 265 -7.97 2.79 -20.81
CA GLN A 265 -8.16 2.54 -22.23
C GLN A 265 -9.44 3.23 -22.74
N ASP A 266 -10.56 3.04 -22.04
CA ASP A 266 -11.85 3.65 -22.40
C ASP A 266 -11.78 5.18 -22.38
N SER A 267 -11.15 5.77 -21.37
CA SER A 267 -10.97 7.22 -21.26
C SER A 267 -10.13 7.79 -22.41
N ILE A 268 -9.07 7.10 -22.81
CA ILE A 268 -8.25 7.50 -23.96
C ILE A 268 -9.07 7.41 -25.26
N LEU A 269 -9.79 6.30 -25.46
CA LEU A 269 -10.57 6.06 -26.69
C LEU A 269 -11.79 6.97 -26.79
N HIS A 270 -12.37 7.38 -25.68
CA HIS A 270 -13.41 8.41 -25.65
C HIS A 270 -12.89 9.77 -26.15
N THR A 271 -11.65 10.11 -25.81
CA THR A 271 -11.02 11.39 -26.23
C THR A 271 -10.45 11.30 -27.65
N ILE A 272 -9.82 10.18 -28.00
CA ILE A 272 -9.15 9.93 -29.27
C ILE A 272 -9.63 8.58 -29.81
N PRO A 273 -10.61 8.56 -30.76
CA PRO A 273 -11.09 7.30 -31.34
C PRO A 273 -9.96 6.45 -31.94
N GLN A 274 -10.09 5.11 -31.87
CA GLN A 274 -9.03 4.15 -32.22
C GLN A 274 -8.35 4.43 -33.54
N LYS A 275 -9.15 4.65 -34.64
CA LYS A 275 -8.61 4.96 -35.99
C LYS A 275 -7.72 6.20 -36.01
N LYS A 276 -8.11 7.23 -35.24
CA LYS A 276 -7.33 8.48 -35.13
C LYS A 276 -6.06 8.26 -34.30
N LEU A 277 -6.15 7.49 -33.22
CA LEU A 277 -4.99 7.12 -32.41
C LEU A 277 -3.97 6.34 -33.24
N ASP A 278 -4.43 5.37 -34.04
CA ASP A 278 -3.57 4.55 -34.89
C ASP A 278 -2.84 5.41 -35.93
N LEU A 279 -3.54 6.35 -36.56
CA LEU A 279 -2.95 7.32 -37.48
C LEU A 279 -1.89 8.20 -36.79
N LEU A 280 -2.20 8.76 -35.61
CA LEU A 280 -1.27 9.61 -34.89
C LEU A 280 -0.01 8.85 -34.45
N LEU A 281 -0.16 7.59 -34.04
CA LEU A 281 0.95 6.75 -33.67
C LEU A 281 1.81 6.25 -34.83
N SER A 282 1.30 6.28 -36.07
CA SER A 282 2.06 5.90 -37.27
C SER A 282 2.98 7.02 -37.77
N ILE A 283 2.72 8.28 -37.39
CA ILE A 283 3.48 9.45 -37.86
C ILE A 283 4.73 9.66 -36.97
N PRO A 284 5.95 9.59 -37.54
CA PRO A 284 7.18 9.91 -36.81
C PRO A 284 7.11 11.29 -36.14
N ILE A 285 7.73 11.46 -34.98
CA ILE A 285 7.71 12.67 -34.15
C ILE A 285 6.36 12.89 -33.46
N ILE A 286 5.23 12.86 -34.16
CA ILE A 286 3.88 13.02 -33.59
C ILE A 286 3.59 11.90 -32.60
N ASN A 287 3.97 10.67 -32.91
CA ASN A 287 3.79 9.52 -32.03
C ASN A 287 4.40 9.76 -30.63
N ASN A 288 5.62 10.31 -30.56
CA ASN A 288 6.27 10.60 -29.29
C ASN A 288 5.55 11.70 -28.50
N VAL A 289 5.05 12.72 -29.18
CA VAL A 289 4.26 13.80 -28.55
C VAL A 289 2.97 13.26 -27.97
N ILE A 290 2.27 12.42 -28.74
CA ILE A 290 0.99 11.80 -28.31
C ILE A 290 1.23 10.85 -27.12
N ARG A 291 2.23 9.97 -27.19
CA ARG A 291 2.59 9.07 -26.08
C ARG A 291 2.87 9.86 -24.81
N LYS A 292 3.70 10.90 -24.87
CA LYS A 292 4.02 11.75 -23.73
C LYS A 292 2.79 12.44 -23.15
N LYS A 293 1.90 12.97 -24.01
CA LYS A 293 0.64 13.61 -23.57
C LYS A 293 -0.27 12.62 -22.86
N ILE A 294 -0.45 11.43 -23.41
CA ILE A 294 -1.28 10.37 -22.83
C ILE A 294 -0.67 9.94 -21.48
N LYS A 295 0.63 9.61 -21.44
CA LYS A 295 1.32 9.22 -20.20
C LYS A 295 1.20 10.30 -19.14
N LYS A 296 1.40 11.57 -19.48
CA LYS A 296 1.24 12.69 -18.55
C LYS A 296 -0.18 12.78 -17.98
N LYS A 297 -1.20 12.66 -18.83
CA LYS A 297 -2.61 12.71 -18.42
C LYS A 297 -2.99 11.52 -17.53
N LEU A 298 -2.41 10.35 -17.76
CA LEU A 298 -2.62 9.17 -16.92
C LEU A 298 -1.79 9.18 -15.63
N GLY A 299 -0.91 10.16 -15.42
CA GLY A 299 -0.01 10.16 -14.27
C GLY A 299 1.19 9.23 -14.44
N LEU A 300 1.50 8.75 -15.63
CA LEU A 300 2.52 7.72 -15.89
C LEU A 300 3.74 8.22 -16.66
N LEU A 301 3.93 9.54 -16.77
CA LEU A 301 5.04 10.09 -17.56
C LEU A 301 6.42 9.73 -16.97
N ASN A 302 6.53 9.76 -15.67
CA ASN A 302 7.77 9.51 -14.94
C ASN A 302 7.88 8.10 -14.37
N THR A 303 6.84 7.27 -14.54
CA THR A 303 6.77 5.93 -13.96
C THR A 303 7.81 5.01 -14.58
N GLN A 304 8.68 4.45 -13.75
CA GLN A 304 9.77 3.55 -14.13
C GLN A 304 9.35 2.08 -14.10
N ALA A 305 8.40 1.73 -13.23
CA ALA A 305 7.88 0.37 -13.09
C ALA A 305 6.34 0.39 -13.02
N ILE A 306 5.70 -0.38 -13.89
CA ILE A 306 4.25 -0.45 -14.00
C ILE A 306 3.82 -1.90 -13.89
N PHE A 307 2.96 -2.17 -12.90
CA PHE A 307 2.51 -3.53 -12.61
C PHE A 307 0.99 -3.68 -12.69
N THR A 308 0.58 -4.92 -12.94
CA THR A 308 -0.80 -5.38 -12.80
C THR A 308 -0.83 -6.76 -12.15
N GLY A 309 -1.86 -7.02 -11.37
CA GLY A 309 -2.03 -8.31 -10.68
C GLY A 309 -3.42 -8.46 -10.08
N ALA A 310 -3.57 -9.41 -9.19
CA ALA A 310 -4.80 -9.79 -8.50
C ALA A 310 -5.94 -10.34 -9.40
N ALA A 311 -5.84 -10.20 -10.73
CA ALA A 311 -6.74 -10.79 -11.70
C ALA A 311 -6.06 -10.90 -13.08
N PRO A 312 -6.55 -11.78 -13.98
CA PRO A 312 -6.02 -11.88 -15.34
C PRO A 312 -6.27 -10.62 -16.16
N ILE A 313 -5.29 -10.23 -16.98
CA ILE A 313 -5.40 -9.16 -17.98
C ILE A 313 -5.22 -9.77 -19.38
N SER A 314 -5.96 -9.26 -20.38
CA SER A 314 -5.83 -9.79 -21.75
C SER A 314 -4.52 -9.35 -22.40
N ILE A 315 -3.92 -10.26 -23.18
CA ILE A 315 -2.69 -9.96 -23.94
C ILE A 315 -2.93 -8.82 -24.94
N SER A 316 -4.11 -8.75 -25.55
CA SER A 316 -4.47 -7.65 -26.47
C SER A 316 -4.43 -6.29 -25.78
N GLN A 317 -4.85 -6.21 -24.52
CA GLN A 317 -4.79 -4.98 -23.73
C GLN A 317 -3.35 -4.59 -23.38
N LEU A 318 -2.51 -5.54 -23.00
CA LEU A 318 -1.07 -5.32 -22.75
C LEU A 318 -0.37 -4.79 -24.00
N ILE A 319 -0.62 -5.41 -25.18
CA ILE A 319 -0.08 -4.97 -26.47
C ILE A 319 -0.58 -3.57 -26.81
N TRP A 320 -1.85 -3.26 -26.53
CA TRP A 320 -2.43 -1.94 -26.81
C TRP A 320 -1.72 -0.85 -25.99
N PHE A 321 -1.49 -1.07 -24.69
CA PHE A 321 -0.74 -0.14 -23.84
C PHE A 321 0.73 -0.04 -24.22
N LYS A 322 1.36 -1.13 -24.64
CA LYS A 322 2.75 -1.12 -25.12
C LYS A 322 2.97 -0.20 -26.30
N ARG A 323 1.97 -0.04 -27.19
CA ARG A 323 2.01 0.92 -28.30
C ARG A 323 2.08 2.37 -27.82
N LEU A 324 1.60 2.65 -26.61
CA LEU A 324 1.67 3.95 -25.94
C LEU A 324 2.97 4.12 -25.12
N ASP A 325 3.90 3.18 -25.21
CA ASP A 325 5.11 3.13 -24.38
C ASP A 325 4.79 2.98 -22.88
N ILE A 326 3.72 2.23 -22.59
CA ILE A 326 3.28 1.81 -21.25
C ILE A 326 3.47 0.31 -21.18
N ASP A 327 4.55 -0.12 -20.52
CA ASP A 327 4.94 -1.53 -20.40
C ASP A 327 4.41 -2.12 -19.10
N ILE A 328 3.25 -2.75 -19.14
CA ILE A 328 2.57 -3.30 -17.97
C ILE A 328 3.12 -4.69 -17.66
N CYS A 329 3.82 -4.83 -16.56
CA CYS A 329 4.35 -6.09 -16.06
C CYS A 329 3.29 -6.82 -15.21
N GLN A 330 3.01 -8.09 -15.55
CA GLN A 330 2.11 -8.91 -14.73
C GLN A 330 2.84 -9.46 -13.52
N ALA A 331 2.13 -9.50 -12.38
CA ALA A 331 2.57 -10.14 -11.14
C ALA A 331 1.51 -11.13 -10.66
N TYR A 332 1.95 -12.21 -10.02
CA TYR A 332 1.11 -13.19 -9.36
C TYR A 332 1.67 -13.52 -7.98
N GLY A 333 0.83 -13.54 -6.99
CA GLY A 333 1.15 -13.87 -5.62
C GLY A 333 -0.10 -13.96 -4.76
N LEU A 334 0.10 -14.45 -3.56
CA LEU A 334 -0.93 -14.66 -2.54
C LEU A 334 -0.61 -13.80 -1.32
N THR A 335 -1.60 -13.63 -0.44
CA THR A 335 -1.35 -12.99 0.86
C THR A 335 -0.36 -13.82 1.66
N GLU A 336 -0.49 -15.14 1.63
CA GLU A 336 0.30 -16.12 2.38
C GLU A 336 1.79 -16.15 1.99
N ASP A 337 2.14 -15.69 0.78
CA ASP A 337 3.53 -15.65 0.29
C ASP A 337 4.09 -14.22 0.16
N CYS A 338 3.44 -13.24 0.77
CA CYS A 338 3.81 -11.82 0.65
C CYS A 338 3.91 -11.35 -0.82
N ILE A 339 3.09 -11.91 -1.74
CA ILE A 339 3.09 -11.63 -3.20
C ILE A 339 4.43 -11.90 -3.90
N ARG A 340 5.32 -12.72 -3.35
CA ARG A 340 6.66 -12.93 -3.94
C ARG A 340 6.73 -14.04 -5.00
N SER A 341 5.59 -14.71 -5.32
CA SER A 341 5.57 -15.86 -6.21
C SER A 341 6.16 -15.59 -7.58
N HIS A 342 5.59 -14.66 -8.37
CA HIS A 342 6.00 -14.44 -9.75
C HIS A 342 5.89 -12.98 -10.16
N PHE A 343 6.92 -12.50 -10.87
CA PHE A 343 6.94 -11.16 -11.44
C PHE A 343 7.53 -11.15 -12.85
N ASN A 344 6.84 -10.45 -13.76
CA ASN A 344 7.53 -9.85 -14.88
C ASN A 344 8.21 -8.58 -14.41
N LEU A 345 9.45 -8.36 -14.82
CA LEU A 345 10.21 -7.16 -14.45
C LEU A 345 10.33 -6.21 -15.65
N PRO A 346 10.48 -4.90 -15.42
CA PRO A 346 10.77 -3.94 -16.49
C PRO A 346 11.96 -4.39 -17.34
N GLY A 347 11.80 -4.35 -18.66
CA GLY A 347 12.83 -4.81 -19.61
C GLY A 347 12.89 -6.34 -19.83
N GLN A 348 12.20 -7.13 -19.03
CA GLN A 348 12.13 -8.61 -19.17
C GLN A 348 10.67 -9.11 -19.25
N ASN A 349 9.74 -8.22 -19.57
CA ASN A 349 8.31 -8.50 -19.60
C ASN A 349 7.93 -9.46 -20.73
N LYS A 350 7.22 -10.56 -20.39
CA LYS A 350 6.68 -11.54 -21.34
C LYS A 350 5.16 -11.56 -21.25
N PHE A 351 4.49 -11.00 -22.23
CA PHE A 351 3.02 -10.99 -22.29
C PHE A 351 2.44 -12.41 -22.31
N GLY A 352 1.35 -12.61 -21.55
CA GLY A 352 0.72 -13.93 -21.38
C GLY A 352 1.41 -14.81 -20.34
N SER A 353 2.37 -14.25 -19.60
CA SER A 353 3.02 -14.89 -18.46
C SER A 353 2.98 -13.98 -17.24
N VAL A 354 2.91 -14.55 -16.06
CA VAL A 354 3.05 -13.83 -14.78
C VAL A 354 4.51 -13.61 -14.38
N GLY A 355 5.45 -14.04 -15.22
CA GLY A 355 6.88 -13.86 -15.00
C GLY A 355 7.55 -15.06 -14.32
N LYS A 356 8.64 -14.76 -13.62
CA LYS A 356 9.46 -15.75 -12.90
C LYS A 356 9.31 -15.54 -11.39
N PRO A 357 9.55 -16.61 -10.59
CA PRO A 357 9.68 -16.46 -9.14
C PRO A 357 10.74 -15.42 -8.78
N LEU A 358 10.48 -14.64 -7.72
CA LEU A 358 11.53 -13.81 -7.13
C LEU A 358 12.60 -14.67 -6.47
N ALA A 359 13.75 -14.09 -6.19
CA ALA A 359 14.82 -14.80 -5.51
C ALA A 359 14.35 -15.34 -4.15
N GLY A 360 14.77 -16.54 -3.78
CA GLY A 360 14.36 -17.23 -2.56
C GLY A 360 13.01 -17.96 -2.65
N VAL A 361 12.36 -18.01 -3.82
CA VAL A 361 11.12 -18.76 -4.04
C VAL A 361 11.39 -20.02 -4.84
N GLU A 362 11.04 -21.17 -4.27
CA GLU A 362 11.02 -22.46 -4.95
C GLU A 362 9.60 -22.80 -5.41
N LEU A 363 9.48 -23.34 -6.61
CA LEU A 363 8.20 -23.68 -7.24
C LEU A 363 8.14 -25.15 -7.62
N LYS A 364 7.01 -25.78 -7.36
CA LYS A 364 6.72 -27.14 -7.81
C LYS A 364 5.25 -27.24 -8.25
N PHE A 365 4.98 -28.05 -9.24
CA PHE A 365 3.61 -28.46 -9.63
C PHE A 365 3.28 -29.79 -9.02
N SER A 366 2.11 -29.93 -8.42
CA SER A 366 1.60 -31.25 -8.00
C SER A 366 1.11 -32.04 -9.21
N PRO A 367 0.87 -33.39 -9.06
CA PRO A 367 0.26 -34.18 -10.11
C PRO A 367 -1.14 -33.70 -10.55
N GLU A 368 -1.82 -32.92 -9.68
CA GLU A 368 -3.14 -32.36 -9.91
C GLU A 368 -3.07 -30.92 -10.45
N ASP A 369 -1.91 -30.47 -10.96
CA ASP A 369 -1.64 -29.17 -11.51
C ASP A 369 -1.76 -28.00 -10.47
N GLU A 370 -1.64 -28.28 -9.17
CA GLU A 370 -1.55 -27.25 -8.15
C GLU A 370 -0.16 -26.62 -8.12
N ILE A 371 -0.11 -25.31 -7.93
CA ILE A 371 1.14 -24.57 -7.74
C ILE A 371 1.54 -24.65 -6.26
N LEU A 372 2.61 -25.37 -5.96
CA LEU A 372 3.20 -25.44 -4.63
C LEU A 372 4.35 -24.45 -4.55
N ILE A 373 4.31 -23.58 -3.53
CA ILE A 373 5.28 -22.50 -3.33
C ILE A 373 5.96 -22.72 -1.99
N LYS A 374 7.30 -22.62 -1.98
CA LYS A 374 8.10 -22.54 -0.77
C LYS A 374 8.92 -21.26 -0.83
N SER A 375 8.81 -20.45 0.21
CA SER A 375 9.62 -19.23 0.41
C SER A 375 10.12 -19.17 1.85
N GLU A 376 11.24 -18.50 2.06
CA GLU A 376 11.78 -18.21 3.39
C GLU A 376 10.94 -17.16 4.11
#